data_8b18333d8461ee45e8fe99c34a7f2b5c
#
_entry.id   8b18333d8461ee45e8fe99c34a7f2b5c
#
_cell.length_a   1.000
_cell.length_b   1.000
_cell.length_c   1.000
_cell.angle_alpha   90.00
_cell.angle_beta   90.00
_cell.angle_gamma   90.00
#
_symmetry.space_group_name_H-M   'P 1'
#
loop_
_entity.id
_entity.type
_entity.pdbx_description
1 polymer ?
#
loop_
_entity_poly.entity_id
_entity_poly.type
_entity_poly.pdbx_seq_one_letter_code
_entity_poly.pdbx_strand_id
1 'polypeptide(L)'
;MRQMGPAQTAFRRALLSVAEGRPTTENYNALATRMRSAVTPEEVRIFDDAVHLFPTTTAADTWNWERLQTLETPIARIDAVHNQTGFSGANADRFMGLQPNIFPAVDAGVFITSNVWTAVGLANGAQGEVVHTQWSPETAPPALPEVVFVRIAVYSGPPYFNATHVTIGDDRIDLRNVVPVGPMEASDNQLPTARPILGGAQGPGHTCYIRTQLPFMLSFRVTHYKSQGGTLDCVGLDIGSRELNDGQTFTALSRYRELDSMLLEDFTLEKFLTIGTSRSFPPRLAALDRMCAREDRMRI
;
A
#
# COMPACT_ATOMS: atom_id res chain seq x y z
N MET A 1 -14.61 -15.34 -3.47
CA MET A 1 -13.92 -15.08 -2.18
C MET A 1 -12.59 -15.83 -2.16
N ARG A 2 -11.59 -15.29 -1.44
CA ARG A 2 -10.27 -15.92 -1.30
C ARG A 2 -10.23 -17.04 -0.26
N GLN A 3 -11.15 -17.02 0.70
CA GLN A 3 -11.25 -17.89 1.86
C GLN A 3 -11.85 -19.23 1.45
N MET A 4 -11.02 -20.25 1.28
CA MET A 4 -11.43 -21.58 0.81
C MET A 4 -11.42 -22.61 1.95
N GLY A 5 -12.21 -23.66 1.81
CA GLY A 5 -12.28 -24.77 2.77
C GLY A 5 -13.27 -24.59 3.94
N PRO A 6 -13.62 -25.69 4.63
CA PRO A 6 -14.61 -25.68 5.70
C PRO A 6 -14.14 -24.94 6.95
N ALA A 7 -12.82 -24.95 7.26
CA ALA A 7 -12.24 -24.23 8.40
C ALA A 7 -12.49 -22.72 8.34
N GLN A 8 -12.63 -22.14 7.13
CA GLN A 8 -12.84 -20.71 6.94
C GLN A 8 -14.32 -20.29 6.92
N THR A 9 -15.24 -21.17 7.30
CA THR A 9 -16.70 -20.91 7.21
C THR A 9 -17.12 -19.74 8.12
N ALA A 10 -16.64 -19.71 9.37
CA ALA A 10 -16.95 -18.62 10.29
C ALA A 10 -16.39 -17.28 9.78
N PHE A 11 -15.16 -17.28 9.27
CA PHE A 11 -14.53 -16.10 8.69
C PHE A 11 -15.30 -15.60 7.45
N ARG A 12 -15.70 -16.49 6.54
CA ARG A 12 -16.53 -16.11 5.38
C ARG A 12 -17.87 -15.49 5.80
N ARG A 13 -18.53 -16.02 6.82
CA ARG A 13 -19.78 -15.45 7.36
C ARG A 13 -19.55 -14.05 7.91
N ALA A 14 -18.47 -13.85 8.68
CA ALA A 14 -18.11 -12.55 9.19
C ALA A 14 -17.83 -11.55 8.05
N LEU A 15 -17.09 -11.95 7.00
CA LEU A 15 -16.84 -11.10 5.83
C LEU A 15 -18.12 -10.71 5.10
N LEU A 16 -19.03 -11.68 4.87
CA LEU A 16 -20.31 -11.42 4.21
C LEU A 16 -21.17 -10.45 5.02
N SER A 17 -21.26 -10.65 6.34
CA SER A 17 -22.04 -9.77 7.20
C SER A 17 -21.51 -8.33 7.20
N VAL A 18 -20.19 -8.14 7.15
CA VAL A 18 -19.56 -6.82 7.00
C VAL A 18 -19.83 -6.23 5.61
N ALA A 19 -19.74 -7.04 4.56
CA ALA A 19 -20.05 -6.60 3.19
C ALA A 19 -21.50 -6.12 3.03
N GLU A 20 -22.44 -6.79 3.70
CA GLU A 20 -23.86 -6.47 3.69
C GLU A 20 -24.26 -5.37 4.69
N GLY A 21 -23.32 -4.92 5.54
CA GLY A 21 -23.59 -3.96 6.61
C GLY A 21 -24.51 -4.51 7.70
N ARG A 22 -24.45 -5.81 7.97
CA ARG A 22 -25.26 -6.52 8.96
C ARG A 22 -24.39 -7.38 9.89
N PRO A 23 -23.36 -6.79 10.52
CA PRO A 23 -22.51 -7.54 11.44
C PRO A 23 -23.30 -7.99 12.66
N THR A 24 -22.94 -9.17 13.21
CA THR A 24 -23.58 -9.74 14.39
C THR A 24 -22.55 -10.00 15.49
N THR A 25 -23.02 -10.23 16.72
CA THR A 25 -22.15 -10.62 17.84
C THR A 25 -21.41 -11.93 17.55
N GLU A 26 -22.04 -12.90 16.85
CA GLU A 26 -21.37 -14.15 16.47
C GLU A 26 -20.19 -13.87 15.53
N ASN A 27 -20.38 -12.97 14.55
CA ASN A 27 -19.31 -12.55 13.63
C ASN A 27 -18.17 -11.83 14.35
N TYR A 28 -18.51 -10.95 15.32
CA TYR A 28 -17.53 -10.32 16.18
C TYR A 28 -16.70 -11.35 16.95
N ASN A 29 -17.34 -12.31 17.61
CA ASN A 29 -16.66 -13.33 18.40
C ASN A 29 -15.72 -14.19 17.55
N ALA A 30 -16.09 -14.49 16.30
CA ALA A 30 -15.21 -15.21 15.38
C ALA A 30 -13.94 -14.40 15.03
N LEU A 31 -14.05 -13.10 14.83
CA LEU A 31 -12.89 -12.24 14.55
C LEU A 31 -12.09 -11.92 15.81
N ALA A 32 -12.75 -11.80 16.96
CA ALA A 32 -12.12 -11.48 18.25
C ALA A 32 -11.10 -12.52 18.72
N THR A 33 -11.18 -13.76 18.22
CA THR A 33 -10.16 -14.79 18.47
C THR A 33 -8.78 -14.42 17.95
N ARG A 34 -8.71 -13.46 17.03
CA ARG A 34 -7.46 -12.97 16.42
C ARG A 34 -7.04 -11.58 16.91
N MET A 35 -7.70 -11.06 17.95
CA MET A 35 -7.26 -9.82 18.59
C MET A 35 -5.92 -10.01 19.30
N ARG A 36 -5.11 -8.98 19.31
CA ARG A 36 -3.79 -8.96 19.97
C ARG A 36 -3.88 -9.42 21.42
N SER A 37 -4.94 -9.05 22.13
CA SER A 37 -5.19 -9.47 23.52
C SER A 37 -5.65 -10.93 23.66
N ALA A 38 -6.10 -11.59 22.59
CA ALA A 38 -6.62 -12.94 22.58
C ALA A 38 -5.62 -14.00 22.10
N VAL A 39 -4.54 -13.60 21.43
CA VAL A 39 -3.48 -14.50 20.94
C VAL A 39 -2.27 -14.50 21.87
N THR A 40 -1.43 -15.53 21.77
CA THR A 40 -0.24 -15.64 22.63
C THR A 40 0.87 -14.67 22.19
N PRO A 41 1.80 -14.28 23.07
CA PRO A 41 2.93 -13.44 22.71
C PRO A 41 3.80 -14.05 21.60
N GLU A 42 3.90 -15.39 21.53
CA GLU A 42 4.61 -16.10 20.48
C GLU A 42 3.93 -15.94 19.13
N GLU A 43 2.61 -16.01 19.08
CA GLU A 43 1.84 -15.74 17.86
C GLU A 43 1.95 -14.27 17.44
N VAL A 44 1.95 -13.31 18.38
CA VAL A 44 2.14 -11.89 18.06
C VAL A 44 3.46 -11.66 17.33
N ARG A 45 4.56 -12.32 17.76
CA ARG A 45 5.88 -12.18 17.14
C ARG A 45 5.93 -12.60 15.67
N ILE A 46 5.06 -13.52 15.23
CA ILE A 46 4.95 -13.91 13.82
C ILE A 46 4.58 -12.70 12.94
N PHE A 47 3.92 -11.70 13.55
CA PHE A 47 3.46 -10.50 12.85
C PHE A 47 4.40 -9.29 13.00
N ASP A 48 5.55 -9.42 13.69
CA ASP A 48 6.47 -8.31 13.92
C ASP A 48 7.01 -7.72 12.60
N ASP A 49 7.28 -8.59 11.62
CA ASP A 49 7.75 -8.19 10.29
C ASP A 49 6.63 -8.17 9.23
N ALA A 50 5.38 -8.44 9.64
CA ALA A 50 4.25 -8.43 8.73
C ALA A 50 3.85 -6.99 8.34
N VAL A 51 3.26 -6.86 7.16
CA VAL A 51 2.60 -5.61 6.76
C VAL A 51 1.44 -5.32 7.70
N HIS A 52 1.32 -4.10 8.19
CA HIS A 52 0.19 -3.67 9.00
C HIS A 52 -0.69 -2.69 8.25
N LEU A 53 -2.00 -2.92 8.28
CA LEU A 53 -2.99 -2.08 7.62
C LEU A 53 -3.64 -1.12 8.61
N PHE A 54 -3.69 0.16 8.24
CA PHE A 54 -4.28 1.23 9.03
C PHE A 54 -5.46 1.90 8.35
N PRO A 55 -6.39 2.48 9.14
CA PRO A 55 -7.53 3.20 8.58
C PRO A 55 -7.14 4.54 7.96
N THR A 56 -6.05 5.18 8.41
CA THR A 56 -5.62 6.50 7.96
C THR A 56 -4.15 6.52 7.54
N THR A 57 -3.81 7.46 6.64
CA THR A 57 -2.42 7.71 6.22
C THR A 57 -1.57 8.17 7.40
N THR A 58 -2.09 9.08 8.24
CA THR A 58 -1.35 9.60 9.40
C THR A 58 -0.94 8.49 10.37
N ALA A 59 -1.85 7.55 10.68
CA ALA A 59 -1.51 6.42 11.55
C ALA A 59 -0.45 5.52 10.92
N ALA A 60 -0.56 5.25 9.60
CA ALA A 60 0.43 4.47 8.87
C ALA A 60 1.81 5.17 8.84
N ASP A 61 1.84 6.47 8.60
CA ASP A 61 3.08 7.27 8.53
C ASP A 61 3.80 7.34 9.88
N THR A 62 3.06 7.55 10.99
CA THR A 62 3.64 7.56 12.34
C THR A 62 4.33 6.25 12.64
N TRP A 63 3.67 5.13 12.36
CA TRP A 63 4.26 3.82 12.60
C TRP A 63 5.42 3.49 11.67
N ASN A 64 5.35 3.85 10.38
CA ASN A 64 6.46 3.69 9.45
C ASN A 64 7.71 4.42 9.96
N TRP A 65 7.52 5.61 10.53
CA TRP A 65 8.60 6.38 11.12
C TRP A 65 9.20 5.70 12.35
N GLU A 66 8.36 5.22 13.28
CA GLU A 66 8.82 4.48 14.46
C GLU A 66 9.61 3.21 14.05
N ARG A 67 9.10 2.47 13.05
CA ARG A 67 9.79 1.27 12.55
C ARG A 67 11.11 1.58 11.86
N LEU A 68 11.20 2.65 11.09
CA LEU A 68 12.47 3.08 10.49
C LEU A 68 13.54 3.32 11.55
N GLN A 69 13.17 3.93 12.67
CA GLN A 69 14.12 4.20 13.77
C GLN A 69 14.66 2.92 14.41
N THR A 70 13.93 1.80 14.34
CA THR A 70 14.40 0.50 14.88
C THR A 70 15.42 -0.21 13.98
N LEU A 71 15.60 0.23 12.73
CA LEU A 71 16.59 -0.38 11.83
C LEU A 71 18.03 -0.03 12.17
N GLU A 72 18.24 1.00 13.00
CA GLU A 72 19.60 1.47 13.40
C GLU A 72 20.51 1.82 12.21
N THR A 73 19.93 2.02 11.00
CA THR A 73 20.62 2.41 9.78
C THR A 73 20.37 3.89 9.45
N PRO A 74 21.29 4.57 8.74
CA PRO A 74 21.05 5.95 8.34
C PRO A 74 19.78 6.10 7.50
N ILE A 75 18.90 7.02 7.89
CA ILE A 75 17.68 7.35 7.17
C ILE A 75 17.93 8.58 6.31
N ALA A 76 17.79 8.45 4.99
CA ALA A 76 17.86 9.58 4.08
C ALA A 76 16.47 10.19 3.89
N ARG A 77 16.34 11.51 3.97
CA ARG A 77 15.16 12.21 3.46
C ARG A 77 15.40 12.59 2.02
N ILE A 78 14.48 12.24 1.12
CA ILE A 78 14.52 12.61 -0.30
C ILE A 78 13.26 13.38 -0.63
N ASP A 79 13.44 14.61 -1.06
CA ASP A 79 12.34 15.49 -1.48
C ASP A 79 12.09 15.34 -2.98
N ALA A 80 10.83 15.34 -3.39
CA ALA A 80 10.46 15.34 -4.80
C ALA A 80 10.86 16.67 -5.48
N VAL A 81 11.26 16.58 -6.73
CA VAL A 81 11.47 17.74 -7.58
C VAL A 81 10.16 18.07 -8.30
N HIS A 82 9.84 19.35 -8.37
CA HIS A 82 8.67 19.87 -9.07
C HIS A 82 9.11 20.90 -10.11
N ASN A 83 8.51 20.86 -11.29
CA ASN A 83 8.78 21.85 -12.34
C ASN A 83 8.25 23.26 -11.99
N GLN A 84 7.41 23.38 -10.95
CA GLN A 84 6.84 24.64 -10.48
C GLN A 84 6.64 24.65 -8.96
N THR A 85 6.72 25.82 -8.36
CA THR A 85 6.47 26.04 -6.93
C THR A 85 5.00 25.88 -6.57
N GLY A 86 4.71 25.53 -5.29
CA GLY A 86 3.36 25.45 -4.75
C GLY A 86 2.73 24.05 -4.73
N PHE A 87 3.39 23.03 -5.25
CA PHE A 87 2.89 21.66 -5.31
C PHE A 87 3.61 20.65 -4.39
N SER A 88 4.55 21.12 -3.58
CA SER A 88 5.31 20.25 -2.66
C SER A 88 4.42 19.45 -1.69
N GLY A 89 3.33 20.05 -1.20
CA GLY A 89 2.35 19.39 -0.32
C GLY A 89 1.19 18.69 -1.04
N ALA A 90 1.17 18.64 -2.37
CA ALA A 90 0.06 18.00 -3.09
C ALA A 90 0.07 16.48 -2.91
N ASN A 91 -1.14 15.89 -2.79
CA ASN A 91 -1.34 14.45 -2.59
C ASN A 91 -0.64 13.64 -3.68
N ALA A 92 -0.01 12.53 -3.30
CA ALA A 92 0.66 11.59 -4.19
C ALA A 92 -0.26 11.01 -5.27
N ASP A 93 -1.55 10.83 -4.98
CA ASP A 93 -2.53 10.29 -5.93
C ASP A 93 -2.70 11.16 -7.18
N ARG A 94 -2.41 12.46 -7.08
CA ARG A 94 -2.39 13.38 -8.22
C ARG A 94 -1.24 13.10 -9.17
N PHE A 95 -0.17 12.51 -8.68
CA PHE A 95 1.09 12.24 -9.37
C PHE A 95 1.39 10.74 -9.45
N MET A 96 0.39 9.95 -9.80
CA MET A 96 0.51 8.48 -9.99
C MET A 96 1.14 7.74 -8.80
N GLY A 97 0.92 8.22 -7.57
CA GLY A 97 1.46 7.62 -6.35
C GLY A 97 2.85 8.10 -5.94
N LEU A 98 3.49 8.99 -6.72
CA LEU A 98 4.77 9.59 -6.34
C LEU A 98 4.61 10.47 -5.10
N GLN A 99 5.35 10.13 -4.04
CA GLN A 99 5.27 10.83 -2.76
C GLN A 99 5.97 12.20 -2.82
N PRO A 100 5.53 13.22 -2.04
CA PRO A 100 6.24 14.50 -1.95
C PRO A 100 7.61 14.37 -1.30
N ASN A 101 7.77 13.43 -0.39
CA ASN A 101 9.03 13.04 0.22
C ASN A 101 9.00 11.55 0.56
N ILE A 102 10.16 10.93 0.59
CA ILE A 102 10.36 9.53 0.98
C ILE A 102 11.57 9.41 1.91
N PHE A 103 11.61 8.32 2.67
CA PHE A 103 12.63 8.08 3.68
C PHE A 103 13.26 6.68 3.51
N PRO A 104 14.07 6.45 2.45
CA PRO A 104 14.77 5.18 2.30
C PRO A 104 15.84 5.02 3.39
N ALA A 105 15.94 3.81 3.89
CA ALA A 105 17.02 3.32 4.73
C ALA A 105 17.38 1.92 4.26
N VAL A 106 18.60 1.48 4.45
CA VAL A 106 18.97 0.08 4.15
C VAL A 106 18.10 -0.84 5.01
N ASP A 107 17.68 -1.97 4.47
CA ASP A 107 16.76 -2.95 5.05
C ASP A 107 15.32 -2.43 5.25
N ALA A 108 15.01 -1.20 4.82
CA ALA A 108 13.64 -0.71 4.86
C ALA A 108 12.77 -1.40 3.82
N GLY A 109 11.64 -1.95 4.27
CA GLY A 109 10.60 -2.47 3.39
C GLY A 109 9.92 -1.35 2.59
N VAL A 110 9.70 -1.59 1.30
CA VAL A 110 9.05 -0.63 0.39
C VAL A 110 8.01 -1.30 -0.51
N PHE A 111 7.00 -0.54 -0.94
CA PHE A 111 6.11 -0.90 -2.04
C PHE A 111 6.43 -0.05 -3.27
N ILE A 112 6.53 -0.68 -4.43
CA ILE A 112 6.54 0.01 -5.72
C ILE A 112 5.16 0.66 -5.93
N THR A 113 5.13 1.95 -6.27
CA THR A 113 3.88 2.72 -6.43
C THR A 113 3.45 2.90 -7.88
N SER A 114 4.24 2.41 -8.83
CA SER A 114 4.00 2.56 -10.27
C SER A 114 4.27 1.26 -11.01
N ASN A 115 3.63 1.09 -12.17
CA ASN A 115 3.87 -0.03 -13.06
C ASN A 115 5.13 0.23 -13.89
N VAL A 116 6.28 -0.25 -13.42
CA VAL A 116 7.58 -0.04 -14.08
C VAL A 116 7.79 -1.12 -15.17
N TRP A 117 7.64 -2.41 -14.80
CA TRP A 117 7.77 -3.55 -15.72
C TRP A 117 6.93 -4.73 -15.19
N THR A 118 5.64 -4.66 -15.45
CA THR A 118 4.64 -5.58 -14.90
C THR A 118 4.88 -7.05 -15.28
N ALA A 119 5.39 -7.30 -16.48
CA ALA A 119 5.65 -8.65 -16.99
C ALA A 119 6.65 -9.45 -16.13
N VAL A 120 7.51 -8.77 -15.38
CA VAL A 120 8.54 -9.39 -14.52
C VAL A 120 8.35 -9.10 -13.03
N GLY A 121 7.16 -8.64 -12.64
CA GLY A 121 6.83 -8.41 -11.23
C GLY A 121 7.12 -6.99 -10.71
N LEU A 122 7.65 -6.06 -11.52
CA LEU A 122 7.83 -4.66 -11.13
C LEU A 122 6.53 -3.87 -11.38
N ALA A 123 5.52 -4.15 -10.58
CA ALA A 123 4.19 -3.58 -10.70
C ALA A 123 3.82 -2.78 -9.44
N ASN A 124 2.83 -1.91 -9.58
CA ASN A 124 2.25 -1.22 -8.44
C ASN A 124 1.78 -2.22 -7.37
N GLY A 125 2.25 -2.04 -6.14
CA GLY A 125 2.01 -2.96 -5.01
C GLY A 125 3.05 -4.07 -4.86
N ALA A 126 4.06 -4.17 -5.73
CA ALA A 126 5.17 -5.10 -5.54
C ALA A 126 5.97 -4.70 -4.29
N GLN A 127 6.18 -5.67 -3.42
CA GLN A 127 6.92 -5.47 -2.17
C GLN A 127 8.41 -5.74 -2.39
N GLY A 128 9.24 -4.91 -1.78
CA GLY A 128 10.69 -5.04 -1.82
C GLY A 128 11.36 -4.51 -0.55
N GLU A 129 12.67 -4.59 -0.53
CA GLU A 129 13.54 -4.14 0.55
C GLU A 129 14.67 -3.30 -0.03
N VAL A 130 14.96 -2.15 0.57
CA VAL A 130 16.07 -1.28 0.13
C VAL A 130 17.40 -1.93 0.48
N VAL A 131 18.22 -2.15 -0.53
CA VAL A 131 19.56 -2.74 -0.38
C VAL A 131 20.63 -1.65 -0.33
N HIS A 132 20.52 -0.64 -1.19
CA HIS A 132 21.49 0.46 -1.26
C HIS A 132 20.88 1.66 -1.96
N THR A 133 21.35 2.87 -1.61
CA THR A 133 20.98 4.12 -2.29
C THR A 133 22.24 4.81 -2.80
N GLN A 134 22.26 5.13 -4.09
CA GLN A 134 23.40 5.75 -4.76
C GLN A 134 23.08 7.17 -5.21
N TRP A 135 23.87 8.13 -4.78
CA TRP A 135 23.90 9.51 -5.28
C TRP A 135 25.08 9.72 -6.20
N SER A 136 24.99 10.70 -7.10
CA SER A 136 26.17 11.18 -7.82
C SER A 136 27.15 11.83 -6.83
N PRO A 137 28.44 11.91 -7.17
CA PRO A 137 29.44 12.51 -6.28
C PRO A 137 29.15 13.96 -5.87
N GLU A 138 28.30 14.65 -6.64
CA GLU A 138 27.97 16.07 -6.44
C GLU A 138 26.63 16.28 -5.71
N THR A 139 25.90 15.20 -5.40
CA THR A 139 24.57 15.27 -4.79
C THR A 139 24.50 14.47 -3.50
N ALA A 140 23.63 14.92 -2.59
CA ALA A 140 23.36 14.28 -1.31
C ALA A 140 21.91 14.54 -0.89
N PRO A 141 21.37 13.80 0.08
CA PRO A 141 20.06 14.11 0.64
C PRO A 141 19.94 15.60 1.02
N PRO A 142 18.82 16.26 0.78
CA PRO A 142 17.51 15.72 0.33
C PRO A 142 17.31 15.62 -1.18
N ALA A 143 18.36 15.81 -2.00
CA ALA A 143 18.26 15.69 -3.45
C ALA A 143 17.91 14.26 -3.87
N LEU A 144 17.35 14.11 -5.08
CA LEU A 144 17.08 12.81 -5.67
C LEU A 144 18.39 12.04 -5.88
N PRO A 145 18.46 10.74 -5.50
CA PRO A 145 19.55 9.86 -5.88
C PRO A 145 19.49 9.49 -7.36
N GLU A 146 20.59 9.02 -7.91
CA GLU A 146 20.59 8.41 -9.24
C GLU A 146 19.74 7.15 -9.28
N VAL A 147 19.87 6.32 -8.25
CA VAL A 147 19.20 5.02 -8.16
C VAL A 147 19.11 4.54 -6.72
N VAL A 148 18.03 3.80 -6.43
CA VAL A 148 17.90 2.97 -5.23
C VAL A 148 17.84 1.52 -5.68
N PHE A 149 18.69 0.67 -5.12
CA PHE A 149 18.69 -0.76 -5.35
C PHE A 149 17.71 -1.42 -4.39
N VAL A 150 16.71 -2.11 -4.95
CA VAL A 150 15.62 -2.73 -4.19
C VAL A 150 15.59 -4.22 -4.49
N ARG A 151 15.59 -5.07 -3.47
CA ARG A 151 15.35 -6.50 -3.59
C ARG A 151 13.86 -6.74 -3.67
N ILE A 152 13.38 -7.37 -4.76
CA ILE A 152 11.95 -7.65 -4.97
C ILE A 152 11.76 -9.15 -5.13
N ALA A 153 11.14 -9.80 -4.14
CA ALA A 153 11.01 -11.27 -4.09
C ALA A 153 10.28 -11.86 -5.31
N VAL A 154 9.28 -11.17 -5.82
CA VAL A 154 8.46 -11.61 -6.98
C VAL A 154 9.08 -11.26 -8.32
N TYR A 155 10.26 -10.64 -8.34
CA TYR A 155 10.95 -10.31 -9.60
C TYR A 155 11.38 -11.58 -10.34
N SER A 156 10.97 -11.70 -11.59
CA SER A 156 11.25 -12.83 -12.48
C SER A 156 11.97 -12.43 -13.77
N GLY A 157 12.47 -11.20 -13.83
CA GLY A 157 13.23 -10.70 -14.99
C GLY A 157 14.68 -11.16 -15.00
N PRO A 158 15.45 -10.74 -16.01
CA PRO A 158 16.87 -11.01 -16.08
C PRO A 158 17.61 -10.36 -14.89
N PRO A 159 18.64 -11.02 -14.34
CA PRO A 159 19.44 -10.42 -13.26
C PRO A 159 20.09 -9.12 -13.75
N TYR A 160 20.00 -8.07 -12.95
CA TYR A 160 20.69 -6.80 -13.25
C TYR A 160 22.20 -6.92 -13.06
N PHE A 161 22.61 -7.64 -12.00
CA PHE A 161 24.02 -7.88 -11.71
C PHE A 161 24.49 -9.22 -12.26
N ASN A 162 25.72 -9.28 -12.81
CA ASN A 162 26.35 -10.52 -13.24
C ASN A 162 26.84 -11.37 -12.06
N ALA A 163 27.01 -10.77 -10.89
CA ALA A 163 27.41 -11.44 -9.66
C ALA A 163 26.20 -11.72 -8.77
N THR A 164 26.24 -12.79 -8.00
CA THR A 164 25.20 -13.13 -7.02
C THR A 164 25.40 -12.43 -5.67
N HIS A 165 26.61 -11.92 -5.41
CA HIS A 165 26.97 -11.25 -4.18
C HIS A 165 27.98 -10.14 -4.45
N VAL A 166 27.96 -9.11 -3.61
CA VAL A 166 29.01 -8.08 -3.51
C VAL A 166 29.41 -7.92 -2.04
N THR A 167 30.65 -7.57 -1.79
CA THR A 167 31.12 -7.22 -0.43
C THR A 167 31.35 -5.72 -0.38
N ILE A 168 30.70 -5.04 0.57
CA ILE A 168 30.85 -3.60 0.83
C ILE A 168 31.29 -3.46 2.30
N GLY A 169 32.53 -3.08 2.54
CA GLY A 169 33.13 -3.15 3.89
C GLY A 169 33.18 -4.62 4.37
N ASP A 170 32.60 -4.90 5.51
CA ASP A 170 32.51 -6.24 6.09
C ASP A 170 31.21 -6.98 5.70
N ASP A 171 30.27 -6.29 5.03
CA ASP A 171 28.96 -6.83 4.70
C ASP A 171 28.96 -7.53 3.35
N ARG A 172 28.49 -8.78 3.32
CA ARG A 172 28.23 -9.54 2.11
C ARG A 172 26.77 -9.42 1.70
N ILE A 173 26.50 -8.65 0.64
CA ILE A 173 25.18 -8.37 0.14
C ILE A 173 24.81 -9.37 -0.97
N ASP A 174 23.67 -10.04 -0.82
CA ASP A 174 23.05 -10.88 -1.86
C ASP A 174 22.41 -9.98 -2.93
N LEU A 175 22.80 -10.16 -4.18
CA LEU A 175 22.30 -9.39 -5.32
C LEU A 175 21.17 -10.06 -6.11
N ARG A 176 20.72 -11.23 -5.68
CA ARG A 176 19.60 -11.93 -6.34
C ARG A 176 18.33 -11.10 -6.20
N ASN A 177 17.61 -10.96 -7.30
CA ASN A 177 16.37 -10.17 -7.38
C ASN A 177 16.52 -8.70 -6.97
N VAL A 178 17.75 -8.18 -6.93
CA VAL A 178 18.02 -6.76 -6.70
C VAL A 178 17.96 -6.03 -8.02
N VAL A 179 17.12 -5.01 -8.09
CA VAL A 179 16.89 -4.20 -9.28
C VAL A 179 17.11 -2.72 -8.99
N PRO A 180 17.61 -1.95 -9.96
CA PRO A 180 17.71 -0.51 -9.84
C PRO A 180 16.34 0.14 -10.03
N VAL A 181 15.96 1.03 -9.13
CA VAL A 181 14.78 1.87 -9.22
C VAL A 181 15.23 3.32 -9.26
N GLY A 182 15.09 3.94 -10.43
CA GLY A 182 15.43 5.35 -10.64
C GLY A 182 14.25 6.29 -10.45
N PRO A 183 14.50 7.60 -10.34
CA PRO A 183 13.46 8.62 -10.35
C PRO A 183 12.62 8.56 -11.63
N MET A 184 11.32 8.80 -11.51
CA MET A 184 10.40 8.92 -12.64
C MET A 184 9.56 10.18 -12.52
N GLU A 185 8.98 10.62 -13.62
CA GLU A 185 8.13 11.80 -13.71
C GLU A 185 6.66 11.40 -13.80
N ALA A 186 5.81 12.15 -13.10
CA ALA A 186 4.37 12.05 -13.26
C ALA A 186 3.74 13.43 -13.34
N SER A 187 2.80 13.58 -14.26
CA SER A 187 1.99 14.79 -14.40
C SER A 187 0.79 14.77 -13.48
N ASP A 188 0.34 15.93 -13.06
CA ASP A 188 -0.90 16.08 -12.29
C ASP A 188 -2.11 15.58 -13.10
N ASN A 189 -2.78 14.55 -12.61
CA ASN A 189 -3.92 13.91 -13.27
C ASN A 189 -5.27 14.61 -13.00
N GLN A 190 -5.32 15.60 -12.10
CA GLN A 190 -6.55 16.32 -11.73
C GLN A 190 -6.75 17.61 -12.56
N LEU A 191 -5.70 18.07 -13.23
CA LEU A 191 -5.87 19.22 -14.12
C LEU A 191 -6.52 18.78 -15.44
N PRO A 192 -7.55 19.51 -15.92
CA PRO A 192 -8.14 19.19 -17.20
C PRO A 192 -7.06 19.30 -18.26
N THR A 193 -6.82 18.21 -18.98
CA THR A 193 -6.07 18.27 -20.24
C THR A 193 -6.80 19.24 -21.14
N ALA A 194 -6.18 20.38 -21.47
CA ALA A 194 -6.75 21.34 -22.39
C ALA A 194 -7.14 20.63 -23.68
N ARG A 195 -8.44 20.59 -23.99
CA ARG A 195 -8.87 20.25 -25.33
C ARG A 195 -8.29 21.33 -26.25
N PRO A 196 -7.55 20.98 -27.34
CA PRO A 196 -7.16 21.96 -28.32
C PRO A 196 -8.43 22.63 -28.83
N ILE A 197 -8.60 23.91 -28.57
CA ILE A 197 -9.65 24.70 -29.19
C ILE A 197 -9.20 24.90 -30.65
N LEU A 198 -9.81 24.16 -31.54
CA LEU A 198 -9.64 24.36 -32.99
C LEU A 198 -10.00 25.83 -33.31
N GLY A 199 -9.00 26.68 -33.64
CA GLY A 199 -9.19 27.98 -34.21
C GLY A 199 -9.25 29.19 -33.28
N GLY A 200 -8.72 29.13 -32.06
CA GLY A 200 -8.65 30.26 -31.13
C GLY A 200 -7.20 30.67 -30.82
N ALA A 201 -6.94 31.97 -30.62
CA ALA A 201 -5.67 32.53 -30.19
C ALA A 201 -5.10 31.77 -28.98
N GLN A 202 -3.78 31.62 -28.94
CA GLN A 202 -3.06 31.00 -27.80
C GLN A 202 -3.46 31.67 -26.50
N GLY A 203 -4.37 31.02 -25.75
CA GLY A 203 -4.58 31.32 -24.33
C GLY A 203 -3.31 31.00 -23.53
N PRO A 204 -3.16 31.52 -22.30
CA PRO A 204 -2.00 31.23 -21.46
C PRO A 204 -1.83 29.70 -21.38
N GLY A 205 -0.66 29.22 -21.82
CA GLY A 205 -0.36 27.81 -21.97
C GLY A 205 -0.74 27.05 -20.69
N HIS A 206 -1.51 25.98 -20.83
CA HIS A 206 -1.83 25.12 -19.70
C HIS A 206 -0.55 24.50 -19.16
N THR A 207 -0.15 24.96 -18.02
CA THR A 207 1.07 24.53 -17.36
C THR A 207 0.84 23.15 -16.76
N CYS A 208 1.48 22.14 -17.34
CA CYS A 208 1.47 20.80 -16.76
C CYS A 208 2.34 20.80 -15.51
N TYR A 209 1.78 20.46 -14.37
CA TYR A 209 2.55 20.27 -13.13
C TYR A 209 3.16 18.87 -13.15
N ILE A 210 4.47 18.79 -12.95
CA ILE A 210 5.24 17.55 -12.99
C ILE A 210 5.93 17.38 -11.64
N ARG A 211 5.87 16.17 -11.12
CA ARG A 211 6.64 15.71 -9.97
C ARG A 211 7.59 14.63 -10.41
N THR A 212 8.86 14.77 -10.03
CA THR A 212 9.90 13.76 -10.20
C THR A 212 10.24 13.19 -8.84
N GLN A 213 10.10 11.86 -8.68
CA GLN A 213 10.40 11.13 -7.44
C GLN A 213 10.63 9.66 -7.76
N LEU A 214 11.22 8.94 -6.82
CA LEU A 214 11.30 7.49 -6.85
C LEU A 214 9.90 6.87 -6.68
N PRO A 215 9.53 5.85 -7.49
CA PRO A 215 8.20 5.25 -7.47
C PRO A 215 8.04 4.20 -6.36
N PHE A 216 8.35 4.55 -5.13
CA PHE A 216 8.10 3.68 -3.99
C PHE A 216 7.71 4.44 -2.71
N MET A 217 7.18 3.71 -1.75
CA MET A 217 6.84 4.17 -0.42
C MET A 217 7.18 3.10 0.60
N LEU A 218 7.36 3.46 1.87
CA LEU A 218 7.58 2.49 2.94
C LEU A 218 6.44 1.47 3.03
N SER A 219 6.78 0.21 3.29
CA SER A 219 5.84 -0.91 3.29
C SER A 219 5.59 -1.53 4.67
N PHE A 220 6.22 -1.06 5.72
CA PHE A 220 5.96 -1.61 7.05
C PHE A 220 4.50 -1.49 7.43
N ARG A 221 3.88 -0.36 7.03
CA ARG A 221 2.44 -0.12 7.20
C ARG A 221 1.84 0.69 6.06
N VAL A 222 0.63 0.31 5.67
CA VAL A 222 -0.10 0.96 4.58
C VAL A 222 -1.56 1.16 4.97
N THR A 223 -2.26 2.03 4.24
CA THR A 223 -3.70 2.15 4.42
C THR A 223 -4.46 0.98 3.79
N HIS A 224 -5.64 0.69 4.31
CA HIS A 224 -6.54 -0.34 3.78
C HIS A 224 -6.76 -0.22 2.26
N TYR A 225 -6.80 1.00 1.73
CA TYR A 225 -7.01 1.26 0.29
C TYR A 225 -5.84 0.79 -0.57
N LYS A 226 -4.61 0.99 -0.10
CA LYS A 226 -3.40 0.60 -0.86
C LYS A 226 -3.21 -0.92 -0.90
N SER A 227 -3.83 -1.67 0.01
CA SER A 227 -3.88 -3.14 -0.04
C SER A 227 -4.90 -3.68 -1.04
N GLN A 228 -5.72 -2.81 -1.66
CA GLN A 228 -6.77 -3.23 -2.59
C GLN A 228 -6.17 -3.90 -3.83
N GLY A 229 -6.70 -5.08 -4.18
CA GLY A 229 -6.19 -5.91 -5.28
C GLY A 229 -5.15 -6.96 -4.85
N GLY A 230 -4.32 -6.67 -3.85
CA GLY A 230 -3.33 -7.59 -3.31
C GLY A 230 -3.94 -8.75 -2.50
N THR A 231 -3.20 -9.84 -2.36
CA THR A 231 -3.40 -10.89 -1.34
C THR A 231 -2.20 -10.84 -0.42
N LEU A 232 -2.44 -10.86 0.88
CA LEU A 232 -1.41 -10.77 1.90
C LEU A 232 -1.41 -12.07 2.69
N ASP A 233 -0.22 -12.61 2.94
CA ASP A 233 -0.07 -13.93 3.59
C ASP A 233 -0.08 -13.81 5.13
N CYS A 234 0.43 -12.69 5.66
CA CYS A 234 0.47 -12.41 7.11
C CYS A 234 0.32 -10.90 7.31
N VAL A 235 -0.61 -10.48 8.15
CA VAL A 235 -0.94 -9.04 8.28
C VAL A 235 -1.41 -8.68 9.68
N GLY A 236 -0.88 -7.59 10.22
CA GLY A 236 -1.49 -6.84 11.30
C GLY A 236 -2.59 -5.91 10.78
N LEU A 237 -3.70 -5.79 11.48
CA LEU A 237 -4.83 -4.98 11.04
C LEU A 237 -5.39 -4.12 12.18
N ASP A 238 -5.30 -2.82 12.02
CA ASP A 238 -6.05 -1.84 12.79
C ASP A 238 -7.27 -1.39 11.98
N ILE A 239 -8.46 -1.73 12.44
CA ILE A 239 -9.70 -1.27 11.81
C ILE A 239 -10.15 0.12 12.30
N GLY A 240 -9.36 0.77 13.18
CA GLY A 240 -9.60 2.10 13.72
C GLY A 240 -10.80 2.19 14.67
N SER A 241 -11.12 3.37 15.16
CA SER A 241 -12.25 3.61 16.08
C SER A 241 -13.61 3.72 15.39
N ARG A 242 -13.64 4.00 14.09
CA ARG A 242 -14.86 4.09 13.26
C ARG A 242 -14.55 3.77 11.80
N GLU A 243 -15.54 3.33 11.05
CA GLU A 243 -15.41 3.23 9.60
C GLU A 243 -15.42 4.64 8.99
N LEU A 244 -14.34 5.00 8.28
CA LEU A 244 -14.21 6.33 7.67
C LEU A 244 -14.94 6.41 6.33
N ASN A 245 -14.97 5.29 5.61
CA ASN A 245 -15.67 5.15 4.35
C ASN A 245 -16.33 3.78 4.29
N ASP A 246 -17.54 3.73 3.72
CA ASP A 246 -18.30 2.50 3.61
C ASP A 246 -17.52 1.37 2.91
N GLY A 247 -17.40 0.22 3.58
CA GLY A 247 -16.70 -0.96 3.10
C GLY A 247 -15.17 -0.91 3.26
N GLN A 248 -14.64 0.02 3.99
CA GLN A 248 -13.22 0.08 4.35
C GLN A 248 -12.82 -1.17 5.16
N THR A 249 -13.61 -1.51 6.17
CA THR A 249 -13.38 -2.70 7.01
C THR A 249 -13.48 -3.98 6.19
N PHE A 250 -14.47 -4.10 5.30
CA PHE A 250 -14.57 -5.25 4.39
C PHE A 250 -13.33 -5.35 3.47
N THR A 251 -12.89 -4.23 2.91
CA THR A 251 -11.69 -4.19 2.06
C THR A 251 -10.49 -4.72 2.81
N ALA A 252 -10.25 -4.29 4.03
CA ALA A 252 -9.16 -4.73 4.86
C ALA A 252 -9.28 -6.24 5.20
N LEU A 253 -10.39 -6.67 5.79
CA LEU A 253 -10.63 -8.05 6.20
C LEU A 253 -10.63 -9.06 5.03
N SER A 254 -10.93 -8.65 3.82
CA SER A 254 -10.97 -9.53 2.64
C SER A 254 -9.61 -9.78 1.98
N ARG A 255 -8.52 -9.22 2.51
CA ARG A 255 -7.17 -9.38 1.91
C ARG A 255 -6.53 -10.72 2.19
N TYR A 256 -6.98 -11.45 3.20
CA TYR A 256 -6.39 -12.71 3.64
C TYR A 256 -7.17 -13.93 3.13
N ARG A 257 -6.46 -15.07 3.12
CA ARG A 257 -7.07 -16.37 2.78
C ARG A 257 -7.62 -17.07 4.00
N GLU A 258 -6.96 -16.91 5.14
CA GLU A 258 -7.23 -17.63 6.38
C GLU A 258 -7.34 -16.65 7.55
N LEU A 259 -8.18 -16.98 8.52
CA LEU A 259 -8.37 -16.18 9.72
C LEU A 259 -7.05 -16.08 10.53
N ASP A 260 -6.29 -17.17 10.58
CA ASP A 260 -5.05 -17.26 11.36
C ASP A 260 -3.89 -16.44 10.75
N SER A 261 -4.02 -16.03 9.48
CA SER A 261 -3.08 -15.13 8.81
C SER A 261 -3.23 -13.66 9.22
N MET A 262 -4.11 -13.37 10.18
CA MET A 262 -4.45 -12.03 10.61
C MET A 262 -4.19 -11.84 12.11
N LEU A 263 -3.57 -10.73 12.47
CA LEU A 263 -3.54 -10.19 13.82
C LEU A 263 -4.37 -8.91 13.85
N LEU A 264 -5.43 -8.88 14.63
CA LEU A 264 -6.27 -7.70 14.80
C LEU A 264 -5.79 -6.86 15.98
N GLU A 265 -5.67 -5.55 15.81
CA GLU A 265 -5.66 -4.65 16.95
C GLU A 265 -7.03 -4.70 17.63
N ASP A 266 -7.03 -4.49 18.95
CA ASP A 266 -8.25 -4.63 19.73
C ASP A 266 -9.33 -3.63 19.30
N PHE A 267 -10.55 -4.13 19.18
CA PHE A 267 -11.71 -3.31 18.85
C PHE A 267 -12.95 -3.79 19.61
N THR A 268 -13.91 -2.90 19.80
CA THR A 268 -15.10 -3.19 20.61
C THR A 268 -16.23 -3.80 19.78
N LEU A 269 -17.09 -4.60 20.42
CA LEU A 269 -18.32 -5.10 19.83
C LEU A 269 -19.21 -3.94 19.35
N GLU A 270 -19.35 -2.86 20.16
CA GLU A 270 -20.13 -1.69 19.82
C GLU A 270 -19.69 -1.10 18.47
N LYS A 271 -18.36 -0.86 18.31
CA LYS A 271 -17.82 -0.38 17.05
C LYS A 271 -18.12 -1.33 15.89
N PHE A 272 -17.93 -2.64 16.08
CA PHE A 272 -18.16 -3.62 15.02
C PHE A 272 -19.61 -3.58 14.53
N LEU A 273 -20.57 -3.44 15.43
CA LEU A 273 -22.00 -3.38 15.12
C LEU A 273 -22.42 -2.06 14.42
N THR A 274 -21.56 -1.02 14.43
CA THR A 274 -21.84 0.22 13.68
C THR A 274 -21.48 0.14 12.20
N ILE A 275 -20.79 -0.93 11.75
CA ILE A 275 -20.45 -1.11 10.33
C ILE A 275 -21.73 -1.24 9.51
N GLY A 276 -21.86 -0.44 8.45
CA GLY A 276 -23.02 -0.43 7.58
C GLY A 276 -24.20 0.44 8.06
N THR A 277 -24.07 1.13 9.21
CA THR A 277 -25.11 2.04 9.71
C THR A 277 -25.10 3.43 9.07
N SER A 278 -24.10 3.73 8.22
CA SER A 278 -24.00 5.03 7.55
C SER A 278 -25.17 5.23 6.55
N ARG A 279 -25.56 6.49 6.32
CA ARG A 279 -26.61 6.84 5.35
C ARG A 279 -26.22 6.51 3.90
N SER A 280 -24.94 6.43 3.61
CA SER A 280 -24.41 6.12 2.26
C SER A 280 -24.34 4.62 1.98
N PHE A 281 -24.43 3.76 2.99
CA PHE A 281 -24.28 2.32 2.84
C PHE A 281 -25.37 1.66 2.00
N PRO A 282 -26.69 1.90 2.22
CA PRO A 282 -27.74 1.28 1.43
C PRO A 282 -27.69 1.62 -0.08
N PRO A 283 -27.45 2.88 -0.51
CA PRO A 283 -27.26 3.19 -1.92
C PRO A 283 -26.08 2.46 -2.56
N ARG A 284 -24.98 2.29 -1.82
CA ARG A 284 -23.79 1.56 -2.27
C ARG A 284 -24.10 0.07 -2.47
N LEU A 285 -24.77 -0.56 -1.51
CA LEU A 285 -25.16 -1.97 -1.60
C LEU A 285 -26.06 -2.19 -2.83
N ALA A 286 -27.07 -1.36 -3.03
CA ALA A 286 -27.95 -1.41 -4.20
C ALA A 286 -27.19 -1.18 -5.53
N ALA A 287 -26.12 -0.40 -5.54
CA ALA A 287 -25.28 -0.23 -6.72
C ALA A 287 -24.46 -1.50 -7.03
N LEU A 288 -23.91 -2.15 -6.01
CA LEU A 288 -23.19 -3.42 -6.15
C LEU A 288 -24.09 -4.53 -6.68
N ASP A 289 -25.30 -4.67 -6.15
CA ASP A 289 -26.30 -5.65 -6.61
C ASP A 289 -26.64 -5.45 -8.10
N ARG A 290 -26.80 -4.19 -8.55
CA ARG A 290 -26.99 -3.86 -9.96
C ARG A 290 -25.81 -4.23 -10.85
N MET A 291 -24.58 -4.07 -10.35
CA MET A 291 -23.35 -4.44 -11.09
C MET A 291 -23.26 -5.97 -11.23
N CYS A 292 -23.44 -6.72 -10.14
CA CYS A 292 -23.45 -8.18 -10.17
C CYS A 292 -24.51 -8.74 -11.14
N ALA A 293 -25.75 -8.20 -11.09
CA ALA A 293 -26.81 -8.60 -11.99
C ALA A 293 -26.54 -8.29 -13.49
N ARG A 294 -25.68 -7.30 -13.78
CA ARG A 294 -25.22 -7.01 -15.16
C ARG A 294 -24.17 -8.01 -15.63
N GLU A 295 -23.21 -8.34 -14.76
CA GLU A 295 -22.16 -9.33 -15.08
C GLU A 295 -22.76 -10.72 -15.34
N ASP A 296 -23.75 -11.14 -14.55
CA ASP A 296 -24.46 -12.42 -14.76
C ASP A 296 -25.19 -12.48 -16.10
N ARG A 297 -25.75 -11.34 -16.57
CA ARG A 297 -26.39 -11.24 -17.89
C ARG A 297 -25.42 -11.26 -19.07
N MET A 298 -24.15 -10.88 -18.85
CA MET A 298 -23.12 -10.87 -19.90
C MET A 298 -22.40 -12.22 -20.01
N ARG A 299 -22.62 -13.16 -19.07
CA ARG A 299 -22.06 -14.50 -19.06
C ARG A 299 -22.97 -15.57 -19.67
N ILE A 300 -24.17 -15.20 -20.11
CA ILE A 300 -25.12 -16.02 -20.85
C ILE A 300 -25.04 -15.67 -22.34
#